data_6775bd1b6da3f741d307ebc55ab91703
#
_entry.id   6775bd1b6da3f741d307ebc55ab91703
#
_cell.length_a   1.000
_cell.length_b   1.000
_cell.length_c   1.000
_cell.angle_alpha   90.00
_cell.angle_beta   90.00
_cell.angle_gamma   90.00
#
_symmetry.space_group_name_H-M   'P 1'
#
loop_
_entity.id
_entity.type
_entity.pdbx_description
1 polymer ?
#
loop_
_entity_poly.entity_id
_entity_poly.type
_entity_poly.pdbx_seq_one_letter_code
_entity_poly.pdbx_strand_id
1 'polypeptide(L)'
;AKRKVVKLISPTWIPVGQPEDGEPNKIVGFKNERIDALACDASIVANIVVSKFDDHTPLYRYSEICNREGVNLSRQTISNWLQTYYGELADFDNFFSDQVFRMAAINQDETKVEVLDVRTDSGKISSNSFVIIRVGTTFDRDKLQYRKVVNMTYSDGRSREKLFDGVERLGYHGPLLTDGLTG
;
A
#
# COMPACT_ATOMS: atom_id res chain seq x y z
N ALA A 1 18.50 -13.69 2.99
CA ALA A 1 19.33 -12.57 2.50
C ALA A 1 19.87 -11.78 3.68
N LYS A 2 21.15 -11.41 3.65
CA LYS A 2 21.74 -10.58 4.73
C LYS A 2 21.35 -9.11 4.46
N ARG A 3 20.79 -8.43 5.47
CA ARG A 3 20.56 -6.99 5.43
C ARG A 3 21.91 -6.27 5.49
N LYS A 4 22.05 -5.21 4.70
CA LYS A 4 23.24 -4.37 4.67
C LYS A 4 22.86 -2.92 4.90
N VAL A 5 23.63 -2.23 5.72
CA VAL A 5 23.58 -0.78 5.83
C VAL A 5 24.61 -0.21 4.83
N VAL A 6 24.14 0.53 3.85
CA VAL A 6 25.01 1.18 2.87
C VAL A 6 24.96 2.68 3.12
N LYS A 7 26.11 3.27 3.47
CA LYS A 7 26.23 4.73 3.55
C LYS A 7 26.44 5.26 2.14
N LEU A 8 25.45 5.94 1.60
CA LEU A 8 25.55 6.65 0.33
C LEU A 8 26.12 8.04 0.60
N ILE A 9 27.24 8.34 -0.02
CA ILE A 9 27.85 9.66 0.01
C ILE A 9 27.62 10.29 -1.34
N SER A 10 26.81 11.36 -1.37
CA SER A 10 26.63 12.19 -2.56
C SER A 10 27.53 13.41 -2.40
N PRO A 11 28.74 13.42 -2.98
CA PRO A 11 29.62 14.55 -2.86
C PRO A 11 29.02 15.74 -3.64
N THR A 12 28.99 16.89 -2.99
CA THR A 12 28.70 18.15 -3.65
C THR A 12 30.04 18.80 -4.00
N TRP A 13 30.30 18.99 -5.29
CA TRP A 13 31.51 19.62 -5.76
C TRP A 13 31.29 21.13 -5.91
N ILE A 14 32.18 21.92 -5.35
CA ILE A 14 32.22 23.36 -5.55
C ILE A 14 33.44 23.64 -6.40
N PRO A 15 33.30 24.27 -7.58
CA PRO A 15 34.47 24.66 -8.39
C PRO A 15 35.41 25.54 -7.62
N VAL A 16 36.70 25.30 -7.72
CA VAL A 16 37.73 26.15 -7.16
C VAL A 16 37.94 27.34 -8.12
N GLY A 17 37.31 28.45 -7.79
CA GLY A 17 37.33 29.70 -8.56
C GLY A 17 35.97 30.37 -8.43
N GLN A 18 35.92 31.57 -7.88
CA GLN A 18 34.66 32.30 -7.78
C GLN A 18 34.32 32.84 -9.18
N PRO A 19 33.07 32.61 -9.65
CA PRO A 19 32.54 33.46 -10.71
C PRO A 19 32.35 34.86 -10.11
N GLU A 20 32.71 35.89 -10.85
CA GLU A 20 32.61 37.28 -10.43
C GLU A 20 31.17 37.75 -10.17
N ASP A 21 30.16 36.98 -10.55
CA ASP A 21 28.76 37.28 -10.39
C ASP A 21 27.98 36.07 -9.88
N GLY A 22 27.69 35.99 -8.57
CA GLY A 22 26.62 35.15 -8.07
C GLY A 22 27.06 33.84 -7.40
N GLU A 23 26.07 33.05 -7.04
CA GLU A 23 26.19 31.82 -6.26
C GLU A 23 27.06 30.75 -6.92
N PRO A 24 27.88 30.00 -6.15
CA PRO A 24 28.70 28.95 -6.70
C PRO A 24 27.84 27.85 -7.34
N ASN A 25 28.16 27.50 -8.59
CA ASN A 25 27.53 26.37 -9.25
C ASN A 25 27.79 25.07 -8.47
N LYS A 26 26.78 24.58 -7.77
CA LYS A 26 26.85 23.31 -7.05
C LYS A 26 26.57 22.16 -8.01
N ILE A 27 27.56 21.33 -8.26
CA ILE A 27 27.36 20.06 -8.97
C ILE A 27 26.97 19.01 -7.92
N VAL A 28 25.71 18.60 -7.93
CA VAL A 28 25.20 17.52 -7.06
C VAL A 28 25.43 16.20 -7.77
N GLY A 29 26.10 15.27 -7.11
CA GLY A 29 26.29 13.91 -7.63
C GLY A 29 24.95 13.17 -7.79
N PHE A 30 24.95 12.09 -8.56
CA PHE A 30 23.75 11.31 -8.87
C PHE A 30 22.92 10.98 -7.63
N LYS A 31 21.64 11.32 -7.66
CA LYS A 31 20.65 10.76 -6.76
C LYS A 31 20.52 9.27 -7.09
N ASN A 32 20.77 8.41 -6.12
CA ASN A 32 20.35 7.02 -6.24
C ASN A 32 18.83 6.94 -6.27
N GLU A 33 18.33 5.85 -6.87
CA GLU A 33 16.91 5.51 -6.93
C GLU A 33 16.33 5.30 -5.50
N ARG A 34 16.20 6.40 -4.78
CA ARG A 34 15.45 6.43 -3.52
C ARG A 34 14.00 6.71 -3.86
N ILE A 35 13.10 6.05 -3.18
CA ILE A 35 11.76 6.61 -3.00
C ILE A 35 12.01 7.96 -2.32
N ASP A 36 11.75 9.06 -3.00
CA ASP A 36 12.22 10.42 -2.62
C ASP A 36 11.82 10.84 -1.18
N ALA A 37 10.77 10.25 -0.64
CA ALA A 37 10.29 10.50 0.72
C ALA A 37 10.88 9.56 1.79
N LEU A 38 11.60 8.49 1.41
CA LEU A 38 12.09 7.48 2.34
C LEU A 38 13.62 7.49 2.43
N ALA A 39 14.14 7.48 3.66
CA ALA A 39 15.57 7.34 3.92
C ALA A 39 16.07 5.89 3.77
N CYS A 40 15.40 5.08 2.93
CA CYS A 40 15.70 3.67 2.73
C CYS A 40 15.58 3.25 1.27
N ASP A 41 16.11 2.09 0.95
CA ASP A 41 15.99 1.47 -0.37
C ASP A 41 14.62 0.79 -0.53
N ALA A 42 14.08 0.77 -1.75
CA ALA A 42 12.81 0.13 -2.06
C ALA A 42 12.78 -1.36 -1.69
N SER A 43 13.91 -2.06 -1.74
CA SER A 43 14.00 -3.48 -1.39
C SER A 43 13.70 -3.75 0.08
N ILE A 44 14.08 -2.83 0.99
CA ILE A 44 13.76 -3.02 2.42
C ILE A 44 12.28 -2.76 2.68
N VAL A 45 11.67 -1.79 1.99
CA VAL A 45 10.22 -1.57 2.09
C VAL A 45 9.45 -2.78 1.58
N ALA A 46 9.83 -3.34 0.42
CA ALA A 46 9.24 -4.56 -0.10
C ALA A 46 9.37 -5.73 0.89
N ASN A 47 10.53 -5.91 1.52
CA ASN A 47 10.72 -6.93 2.55
C ASN A 47 9.85 -6.71 3.79
N ILE A 48 9.66 -5.44 4.22
CA ILE A 48 8.77 -5.10 5.33
C ILE A 48 7.31 -5.43 4.95
N VAL A 49 6.88 -5.09 3.74
CA VAL A 49 5.51 -5.36 3.25
C VAL A 49 5.24 -6.87 3.25
N VAL A 50 6.11 -7.66 2.64
CA VAL A 50 5.97 -9.12 2.62
C VAL A 50 5.95 -9.68 4.05
N SER A 51 6.94 -9.33 4.87
CA SER A 51 7.00 -9.82 6.25
C SER A 51 5.77 -9.44 7.08
N LYS A 52 5.21 -8.24 6.88
CA LYS A 52 4.06 -7.76 7.65
C LYS A 52 2.74 -8.37 7.18
N PHE A 53 2.52 -8.45 5.85
CA PHE A 53 1.21 -8.76 5.29
C PHE A 53 1.09 -10.21 4.77
N ASP A 54 2.18 -10.81 4.32
CA ASP A 54 2.22 -12.20 3.85
C ASP A 54 2.67 -13.16 4.96
N ASP A 55 3.80 -12.86 5.64
CA ASP A 55 4.33 -13.67 6.73
C ASP A 55 3.67 -13.37 8.09
N HIS A 56 2.75 -12.42 8.18
CA HIS A 56 2.04 -11.97 9.38
C HIS A 56 2.96 -11.57 10.55
N THR A 57 4.17 -11.09 10.26
CA THR A 57 5.14 -10.68 11.28
C THR A 57 4.77 -9.31 11.87
N PRO A 58 4.53 -9.20 13.19
CA PRO A 58 4.29 -7.90 13.82
C PRO A 58 5.50 -6.96 13.68
N LEU A 59 5.25 -5.65 13.51
CA LEU A 59 6.34 -4.69 13.29
C LEU A 59 7.36 -4.64 14.42
N TYR A 60 6.95 -4.87 15.68
CA TYR A 60 7.90 -4.93 16.80
C TYR A 60 8.87 -6.10 16.67
N ARG A 61 8.37 -7.27 16.22
CA ARG A 61 9.21 -8.46 16.00
C ARG A 61 10.17 -8.24 14.82
N TYR A 62 9.70 -7.61 13.76
CA TYR A 62 10.54 -7.23 12.64
C TYR A 62 11.67 -6.29 13.09
N SER A 63 11.36 -5.29 13.93
CA SER A 63 12.34 -4.39 14.53
C SER A 63 13.40 -5.18 15.35
N GLU A 64 12.97 -6.14 16.18
CA GLU A 64 13.88 -7.00 16.95
C GLU A 64 14.77 -7.88 16.05
N ILE A 65 14.24 -8.39 14.95
CA ILE A 65 15.02 -9.15 13.95
C ILE A 65 16.10 -8.25 13.35
N CYS A 66 15.73 -7.03 12.93
CA CYS A 66 16.68 -6.06 12.38
C CYS A 66 17.79 -5.73 13.40
N ASN A 67 17.43 -5.51 14.66
CA ASN A 67 18.39 -5.19 15.72
C ASN A 67 19.39 -6.35 15.96
N ARG A 68 18.93 -7.61 15.93
CA ARG A 68 19.82 -8.78 16.02
C ARG A 68 20.77 -8.90 14.83
N GLU A 69 20.38 -8.38 13.68
CA GLU A 69 21.23 -8.32 12.48
C GLU A 69 22.12 -7.08 12.43
N GLY A 70 22.11 -6.26 13.48
CA GLY A 70 22.94 -5.06 13.61
C GLY A 70 22.36 -3.81 12.92
N VAL A 71 21.08 -3.86 12.52
CA VAL A 71 20.38 -2.70 11.92
C VAL A 71 19.40 -2.16 12.95
N ASN A 72 19.74 -1.00 13.55
CA ASN A 72 18.85 -0.33 14.49
C ASN A 72 17.69 0.35 13.75
N LEU A 73 16.55 -0.33 13.71
CA LEU A 73 15.35 0.14 13.02
C LEU A 73 14.16 0.10 13.98
N SER A 74 13.65 1.27 14.33
CA SER A 74 12.54 1.37 15.27
C SER A 74 11.21 0.97 14.63
N ARG A 75 10.28 0.44 15.44
CA ARG A 75 8.90 0.15 15.00
C ARG A 75 8.23 1.39 14.41
N GLN A 76 8.45 2.57 14.99
CA GLN A 76 7.86 3.81 14.50
C GLN A 76 8.40 4.18 13.10
N THR A 77 9.71 4.04 12.89
CA THR A 77 10.32 4.25 11.57
C THR A 77 9.72 3.33 10.51
N ILE A 78 9.56 2.05 10.84
CA ILE A 78 8.95 1.06 9.95
C ILE A 78 7.50 1.47 9.61
N SER A 79 6.72 1.85 10.63
CA SER A 79 5.33 2.30 10.43
C SER A 79 5.25 3.54 9.53
N ASN A 80 6.11 4.52 9.75
CA ASN A 80 6.15 5.73 8.94
C ASN A 80 6.51 5.42 7.47
N TRP A 81 7.46 4.52 7.24
CA TRP A 81 7.81 4.08 5.88
C TRP A 81 6.65 3.39 5.17
N LEU A 82 5.92 2.51 5.88
CA LEU A 82 4.75 1.85 5.32
C LEU A 82 3.64 2.87 4.96
N GLN A 83 3.41 3.87 5.79
CA GLN A 83 2.42 4.91 5.52
C GLN A 83 2.78 5.75 4.29
N THR A 84 4.06 6.14 4.19
CA THR A 84 4.55 6.88 3.01
C THR A 84 4.44 6.04 1.74
N TYR A 85 4.86 4.77 1.82
CA TYR A 85 4.80 3.85 0.68
C TYR A 85 3.37 3.52 0.25
N TYR A 86 2.43 3.49 1.17
CA TYR A 86 1.01 3.31 0.86
C TYR A 86 0.50 4.40 -0.07
N GLY A 87 0.90 5.64 0.14
CA GLY A 87 0.56 6.75 -0.76
C GLY A 87 1.05 6.54 -2.20
N GLU A 88 2.26 6.00 -2.36
CA GLU A 88 2.84 5.68 -3.68
C GLU A 88 2.13 4.50 -4.38
N LEU A 89 1.44 3.65 -3.62
CA LEU A 89 0.71 2.50 -4.16
C LEU A 89 -0.75 2.82 -4.57
N ALA A 90 -1.23 4.02 -4.34
CA ALA A 90 -2.63 4.38 -4.60
C ALA A 90 -3.05 4.13 -6.06
N ASP A 91 -2.16 4.42 -7.02
CA ASP A 91 -2.43 4.18 -8.43
C ASP A 91 -2.55 2.68 -8.76
N PHE A 92 -1.76 1.83 -8.08
CA PHE A 92 -1.87 0.38 -8.20
C PHE A 92 -3.20 -0.14 -7.63
N ASP A 93 -3.62 0.37 -6.47
CA ASP A 93 -4.89 -0.01 -5.86
C ASP A 93 -6.07 0.37 -6.77
N ASN A 94 -6.07 1.57 -7.32
CA ASN A 94 -7.04 2.02 -8.31
C ASN A 94 -7.04 1.12 -9.56
N PHE A 95 -5.86 0.77 -10.07
CA PHE A 95 -5.75 -0.13 -11.22
C PHE A 95 -6.36 -1.51 -10.94
N PHE A 96 -6.06 -2.14 -9.81
CA PHE A 96 -6.62 -3.44 -9.44
C PHE A 96 -8.12 -3.36 -9.18
N SER A 97 -8.60 -2.27 -8.56
CA SER A 97 -10.03 -2.01 -8.41
C SER A 97 -10.74 -1.99 -9.76
N ASP A 98 -10.21 -1.24 -10.73
CA ASP A 98 -10.77 -1.20 -12.08
C ASP A 98 -10.71 -2.57 -12.78
N GLN A 99 -9.66 -3.36 -12.59
CA GLN A 99 -9.56 -4.69 -13.18
C GLN A 99 -10.63 -5.65 -12.64
N VAL A 100 -11.00 -5.57 -11.37
CA VAL A 100 -12.07 -6.40 -10.79
C VAL A 100 -13.40 -6.13 -11.52
N PHE A 101 -13.74 -4.86 -11.77
CA PHE A 101 -14.98 -4.50 -12.46
C PHE A 101 -14.98 -4.75 -13.98
N ARG A 102 -13.85 -5.18 -14.54
CA ARG A 102 -13.76 -5.67 -15.94
C ARG A 102 -13.93 -7.19 -16.06
N MET A 103 -14.08 -7.89 -14.94
CA MET A 103 -14.26 -9.35 -14.95
C MET A 103 -15.69 -9.74 -15.30
N ALA A 104 -15.88 -10.99 -15.75
CA ALA A 104 -17.18 -11.49 -16.17
C ALA A 104 -18.15 -11.69 -15.01
N ALA A 105 -17.65 -12.01 -13.82
CA ALA A 105 -18.42 -12.14 -12.59
C ALA A 105 -17.61 -11.66 -11.39
N ILE A 106 -18.29 -11.12 -10.38
CA ILE A 106 -17.68 -10.65 -9.14
C ILE A 106 -18.35 -11.35 -7.96
N ASN A 107 -17.56 -11.92 -7.06
CA ASN A 107 -17.98 -12.29 -5.72
C ASN A 107 -17.54 -11.18 -4.77
N GLN A 108 -18.45 -10.71 -3.92
CA GLN A 108 -18.19 -9.69 -2.92
C GLN A 108 -18.61 -10.18 -1.54
N ASP A 109 -17.76 -9.95 -0.56
CA ASP A 109 -17.99 -10.23 0.84
C ASP A 109 -17.47 -9.08 1.72
N GLU A 110 -18.00 -8.92 2.92
CA GLU A 110 -17.56 -7.90 3.86
C GLU A 110 -17.11 -8.53 5.17
N THR A 111 -15.94 -8.10 5.63
CA THR A 111 -15.44 -8.47 6.95
C THR A 111 -15.38 -7.25 7.85
N LYS A 112 -15.98 -7.35 9.04
CA LYS A 112 -15.92 -6.31 10.05
C LYS A 112 -14.51 -6.17 10.60
N VAL A 113 -14.04 -4.93 10.71
CA VAL A 113 -12.73 -4.61 11.29
C VAL A 113 -12.88 -3.54 12.36
N GLU A 114 -12.04 -3.61 13.38
CA GLU A 114 -11.95 -2.57 14.40
C GLU A 114 -10.85 -1.59 14.05
N VAL A 115 -11.20 -0.31 13.95
CA VAL A 115 -10.25 0.78 13.72
C VAL A 115 -10.20 1.65 14.96
N LEU A 116 -9.07 1.61 15.66
CA LEU A 116 -8.92 2.22 16.99
C LEU A 116 -8.98 3.75 16.96
N ASP A 117 -8.63 4.37 15.83
CA ASP A 117 -8.58 5.83 15.71
C ASP A 117 -9.91 6.45 15.27
N VAL A 118 -10.84 5.64 14.80
CA VAL A 118 -12.18 6.13 14.41
C VAL A 118 -13.08 6.12 15.62
N ARG A 119 -13.36 7.31 16.17
CA ARG A 119 -14.26 7.48 17.30
C ARG A 119 -15.58 8.08 16.86
N THR A 120 -16.66 7.60 17.46
CA THR A 120 -17.98 8.23 17.34
C THR A 120 -18.00 9.56 18.10
N ASP A 121 -18.99 10.41 17.84
CA ASP A 121 -19.20 11.67 18.57
C ASP A 121 -19.28 11.47 20.09
N SER A 122 -19.67 10.27 20.54
CA SER A 122 -19.68 9.88 21.96
C SER A 122 -18.33 9.41 22.48
N GLY A 123 -17.26 9.46 21.70
CA GLY A 123 -15.89 9.04 22.07
C GLY A 123 -15.66 7.53 22.08
N LYS A 124 -16.65 6.71 21.69
CA LYS A 124 -16.50 5.25 21.57
C LYS A 124 -15.80 4.89 20.26
N ILE A 125 -15.04 3.78 20.27
CA ILE A 125 -14.44 3.23 19.04
C ILE A 125 -15.58 2.88 18.07
N SER A 126 -15.46 3.32 16.81
CA SER A 126 -16.43 2.99 15.77
C SER A 126 -16.37 1.49 15.47
N SER A 127 -17.47 0.82 15.62
CA SER A 127 -17.63 -0.61 15.27
C SER A 127 -18.14 -0.82 13.84
N ASN A 128 -18.27 0.24 13.05
CA ASN A 128 -18.88 0.22 11.72
C ASN A 128 -17.84 0.27 10.59
N SER A 129 -16.64 -0.20 10.83
CA SER A 129 -15.60 -0.32 9.82
C SER A 129 -15.58 -1.71 9.22
N PHE A 130 -15.44 -1.78 7.92
CA PHE A 130 -15.44 -3.03 7.16
C PHE A 130 -14.30 -3.05 6.14
N VAL A 131 -13.83 -4.23 5.80
CA VAL A 131 -13.06 -4.48 4.58
C VAL A 131 -13.98 -5.19 3.60
N ILE A 132 -14.19 -4.59 2.46
CA ILE A 132 -14.96 -5.17 1.34
C ILE A 132 -13.97 -5.91 0.47
N ILE A 133 -14.16 -7.21 0.31
CA ILE A 133 -13.32 -8.08 -0.51
C ILE A 133 -14.08 -8.39 -1.78
N ARG A 134 -13.47 -8.12 -2.92
CA ARG A 134 -14.03 -8.43 -4.25
C ARG A 134 -13.12 -9.37 -4.99
N VAL A 135 -13.69 -10.44 -5.51
CA VAL A 135 -13.00 -11.42 -6.36
C VAL A 135 -13.65 -11.43 -7.74
N GLY A 136 -13.02 -10.75 -8.68
CA GLY A 136 -13.42 -10.79 -10.07
C GLY A 136 -12.91 -12.07 -10.76
N THR A 137 -13.76 -12.71 -11.55
CA THR A 137 -13.43 -13.95 -12.24
C THR A 137 -13.87 -13.88 -13.70
N THR A 138 -13.01 -14.33 -14.61
CA THR A 138 -13.29 -14.47 -16.04
C THR A 138 -12.66 -15.77 -16.55
N PHE A 139 -13.35 -16.51 -17.40
CA PHE A 139 -12.79 -17.69 -18.08
C PHE A 139 -11.98 -17.25 -19.31
N ASP A 140 -10.69 -17.53 -19.30
CA ASP A 140 -9.79 -17.33 -20.43
C ASP A 140 -9.88 -18.54 -21.37
N ARG A 141 -10.51 -18.36 -22.53
CA ARG A 141 -10.75 -19.45 -23.50
C ARG A 141 -9.47 -19.92 -24.18
N ASP A 142 -8.50 -19.02 -24.36
CA ASP A 142 -7.25 -19.35 -25.04
C ASP A 142 -6.34 -20.22 -24.16
N LYS A 143 -6.37 -19.96 -22.86
CA LYS A 143 -5.58 -20.69 -21.86
C LYS A 143 -6.36 -21.79 -21.14
N LEU A 144 -7.66 -21.92 -21.42
CA LEU A 144 -8.59 -22.86 -20.77
C LEU A 144 -8.52 -22.80 -19.23
N GLN A 145 -8.39 -21.59 -18.68
CA GLN A 145 -8.27 -21.39 -17.23
C GLN A 145 -9.05 -20.16 -16.76
N TYR A 146 -9.38 -20.13 -15.48
CA TYR A 146 -9.97 -18.96 -14.87
C TYR A 146 -8.89 -17.94 -14.50
N ARG A 147 -9.09 -16.70 -14.91
CA ARG A 147 -8.37 -15.54 -14.41
C ARG A 147 -9.13 -14.98 -13.21
N LYS A 148 -8.40 -14.63 -12.15
CA LYS A 148 -8.96 -14.02 -10.95
C LYS A 148 -8.21 -12.74 -10.64
N VAL A 149 -8.94 -11.73 -10.19
CA VAL A 149 -8.39 -10.48 -9.63
C VAL A 149 -9.06 -10.26 -8.29
N VAL A 150 -8.28 -9.94 -7.28
CA VAL A 150 -8.76 -9.65 -5.94
C VAL A 150 -8.48 -8.20 -5.63
N ASN A 151 -9.46 -7.51 -5.07
CA ASN A 151 -9.32 -6.17 -4.51
C ASN A 151 -9.94 -6.14 -3.11
N MET A 152 -9.31 -5.42 -2.20
CA MET A 152 -9.77 -5.19 -0.84
C MET A 152 -9.88 -3.70 -0.60
N THR A 153 -11.06 -3.24 -0.22
CA THR A 153 -11.34 -1.81 0.01
C THR A 153 -11.83 -1.59 1.44
N TYR A 154 -11.24 -0.64 2.14
CA TYR A 154 -11.75 -0.19 3.44
C TYR A 154 -13.04 0.62 3.27
N SER A 155 -13.99 0.40 4.17
CA SER A 155 -15.23 1.18 4.26
C SER A 155 -15.54 1.52 5.71
N ASP A 156 -15.91 2.76 5.97
CA ASP A 156 -16.35 3.26 7.29
C ASP A 156 -17.83 3.02 7.54
N GLY A 157 -18.47 2.16 6.76
CA GLY A 157 -19.86 1.78 6.89
C GLY A 157 -20.29 0.71 5.92
N ARG A 158 -21.50 0.20 6.10
CA ARG A 158 -22.13 -0.87 5.31
C ARG A 158 -23.36 -0.35 4.53
N SER A 159 -23.37 0.95 4.19
CA SER A 159 -24.46 1.47 3.37
C SER A 159 -24.38 0.90 1.94
N ARG A 160 -25.55 0.74 1.31
CA ARG A 160 -25.65 0.27 -0.08
C ARG A 160 -24.75 1.08 -1.01
N GLU A 161 -24.76 2.40 -0.86
CA GLU A 161 -23.94 3.32 -1.66
C GLU A 161 -22.44 2.95 -1.57
N LYS A 162 -21.91 2.72 -0.36
CA LYS A 162 -20.51 2.34 -0.15
C LYS A 162 -20.16 0.95 -0.68
N LEU A 163 -21.10 0.02 -0.59
CA LEU A 163 -20.89 -1.34 -1.07
C LEU A 163 -20.92 -1.44 -2.60
N PHE A 164 -21.71 -0.58 -3.25
CA PHE A 164 -21.93 -0.63 -4.69
C PHE A 164 -21.29 0.56 -5.45
N ASP A 165 -20.55 1.44 -4.77
CA ASP A 165 -19.90 2.61 -5.39
C ASP A 165 -19.10 2.23 -6.65
N GLY A 166 -18.26 1.21 -6.58
CA GLY A 166 -17.50 0.74 -7.73
C GLY A 166 -18.36 0.19 -8.87
N VAL A 167 -19.49 -0.45 -8.55
CA VAL A 167 -20.44 -1.00 -9.53
C VAL A 167 -21.07 0.13 -10.33
N GLU A 168 -21.56 1.15 -9.65
CA GLU A 168 -22.22 2.30 -10.27
C GLU A 168 -21.23 3.19 -11.03
N ARG A 169 -20.11 3.54 -10.38
CA ARG A 169 -19.06 4.41 -10.94
C ARG A 169 -18.42 3.86 -12.22
N LEU A 170 -18.21 2.53 -12.29
CA LEU A 170 -17.56 1.87 -13.41
C LEU A 170 -18.54 1.21 -14.38
N GLY A 171 -19.85 1.35 -14.14
CA GLY A 171 -20.87 0.81 -15.03
C GLY A 171 -20.83 -0.71 -15.18
N TYR A 172 -20.59 -1.43 -14.09
CA TYR A 172 -20.55 -2.88 -14.13
C TYR A 172 -21.96 -3.48 -14.28
N HIS A 173 -22.15 -4.32 -15.28
CA HIS A 173 -23.43 -4.98 -15.58
C HIS A 173 -23.38 -6.52 -15.47
N GLY A 174 -22.28 -7.08 -15.04
CA GLY A 174 -22.12 -8.53 -14.84
C GLY A 174 -22.77 -9.03 -13.54
N PRO A 175 -22.79 -10.35 -13.34
CA PRO A 175 -23.25 -10.95 -12.10
C PRO A 175 -22.41 -10.52 -10.90
N LEU A 176 -23.05 -10.00 -9.87
CA LEU A 176 -22.47 -9.70 -8.57
C LEU A 176 -23.09 -10.63 -7.53
N LEU A 177 -22.29 -11.53 -6.97
CA LEU A 177 -22.69 -12.47 -5.95
C LEU A 177 -22.27 -11.93 -4.58
N THR A 178 -23.22 -11.77 -3.68
CA THR A 178 -23.00 -11.37 -2.28
C THR A 178 -23.70 -12.37 -1.37
N ASP A 179 -23.26 -12.53 -0.14
CA ASP A 179 -23.88 -13.42 0.84
C ASP A 179 -25.12 -12.82 1.52
N GLY A 180 -25.98 -12.20 0.73
CA GLY A 180 -27.31 -11.76 1.16
C GLY A 180 -27.31 -10.52 2.05
N LEU A 181 -27.12 -9.36 1.43
CA LEU A 181 -27.58 -8.10 2.00
C LEU A 181 -29.11 -8.10 2.06
N THR A 182 -29.68 -8.64 3.14
CA THR A 182 -31.03 -8.31 3.54
C THR A 182 -30.99 -6.93 4.19
N GLY A 183 -31.23 -5.90 3.41
CA GLY A 183 -31.44 -4.53 3.86
C GLY A 183 -32.90 -4.22 3.89
#